data_ceb0b71bf41e3d0af118f667ac930686
#
_entry.id   ceb0b71bf41e3d0af118f667ac930686
#
_cell.length_a   1.000
_cell.length_b   1.000
_cell.length_c   1.000
_cell.angle_alpha   90.00
_cell.angle_beta   90.00
_cell.angle_gamma   90.00
#
_symmetry.space_group_name_H-M   'P 1'
#
loop_
_entity.id
_entity.type
_entity.pdbx_description
1 polymer ?
#
loop_
_entity_poly.entity_id
_entity_poly.type
_entity_poly.pdbx_seq_one_letter_code
_entity_poly.pdbx_strand_id
1 'polypeptide(L)'
;MPAVLYEARDRIALITLNRPEALNAFNREMHQQLREAWLAFREDDDLWVAVVTGAGDRAFSAGADVKQMGEPQEERPRPSFWETRFGEDLQSGLEVWKPTIAAINGYCLGEGLTLALACDFRVASEQASFAFPEVSLGLATIVGAIRAPRVVGLGNALELLLVGDRIDARRAYEMGLLHRVVGHDAVRSEAEALARRLCRNGPLAVRCTKEVAYRSLGLAFDDAVRMGESMRRLVNSSEDAREGPRAFREKREPKFKGR
;
A
#
# COMPACT_ATOMS: atom_id res chain seq x y z
N MET A 1 -14.68 -19.49 -1.94
CA MET A 1 -13.79 -18.99 -0.85
C MET A 1 -13.75 -17.49 -0.99
N PRO A 2 -13.58 -16.71 0.11
CA PRO A 2 -13.50 -15.26 -0.02
C PRO A 2 -12.33 -14.85 -0.91
N ALA A 3 -12.51 -13.80 -1.69
CA ALA A 3 -11.49 -13.26 -2.60
C ALA A 3 -10.37 -12.51 -1.84
N VAL A 4 -10.62 -12.10 -0.59
CA VAL A 4 -9.63 -11.51 0.30
C VAL A 4 -9.71 -12.20 1.65
N LEU A 5 -8.55 -12.58 2.21
CA LEU A 5 -8.45 -13.05 3.59
C LEU A 5 -7.92 -11.91 4.46
N TYR A 6 -8.47 -11.79 5.66
CA TYR A 6 -8.08 -10.79 6.64
C TYR A 6 -7.77 -11.46 7.98
N GLU A 7 -6.55 -11.30 8.45
CA GLU A 7 -6.09 -11.81 9.74
C GLU A 7 -5.51 -10.65 10.55
N ALA A 8 -5.81 -10.60 11.84
CA ALA A 8 -5.30 -9.60 12.78
C ALA A 8 -4.54 -10.29 13.91
N ARG A 9 -3.28 -9.94 14.11
CA ARG A 9 -2.44 -10.47 15.21
C ARG A 9 -1.29 -9.52 15.53
N ASP A 10 -0.90 -9.45 16.78
CA ASP A 10 0.30 -8.72 17.22
C ASP A 10 0.42 -7.30 16.67
N ARG A 11 -0.71 -6.55 16.63
CA ARG A 11 -0.83 -5.18 16.06
C ARG A 11 -0.65 -5.11 14.54
N ILE A 12 -0.64 -6.25 13.86
CA ILE A 12 -0.46 -6.35 12.42
C ILE A 12 -1.73 -6.92 11.79
N ALA A 13 -2.26 -6.22 10.76
CA ALA A 13 -3.25 -6.77 9.85
C ALA A 13 -2.53 -7.45 8.68
N LEU A 14 -2.88 -8.70 8.40
CA LEU A 14 -2.45 -9.40 7.20
C LEU A 14 -3.63 -9.51 6.24
N ILE A 15 -3.48 -8.92 5.07
CA ILE A 15 -4.47 -8.91 3.99
C ILE A 15 -3.93 -9.77 2.86
N THR A 16 -4.66 -10.81 2.47
CA THR A 16 -4.23 -11.72 1.39
C THR A 16 -5.22 -11.65 0.23
N LEU A 17 -4.76 -11.25 -0.94
CA LEU A 17 -5.49 -11.34 -2.20
C LEU A 17 -5.62 -12.83 -2.55
N ASN A 18 -6.83 -13.38 -2.55
CA ASN A 18 -7.05 -14.84 -2.52
C ASN A 18 -7.86 -15.36 -3.71
N ARG A 19 -7.31 -15.17 -4.91
CA ARG A 19 -7.78 -15.79 -6.16
C ARG A 19 -6.58 -16.35 -6.93
N PRO A 20 -5.80 -17.29 -6.35
CA PRO A 20 -4.54 -17.77 -6.95
C PRO A 20 -4.74 -18.45 -8.32
N GLU A 21 -5.91 -19.04 -8.57
CA GLU A 21 -6.30 -19.62 -9.86
C GLU A 21 -6.39 -18.58 -10.98
N ALA A 22 -6.74 -17.33 -10.63
CA ALA A 22 -6.78 -16.18 -11.52
C ALA A 22 -5.58 -15.23 -11.32
N LEU A 23 -4.45 -15.71 -10.77
CA LEU A 23 -3.27 -14.90 -10.44
C LEU A 23 -3.61 -13.67 -9.59
N ASN A 24 -4.56 -13.80 -8.69
CA ASN A 24 -5.06 -12.75 -7.81
C ASN A 24 -5.54 -11.48 -8.57
N ALA A 25 -6.13 -11.68 -9.75
CA ALA A 25 -6.69 -10.59 -10.53
C ALA A 25 -7.92 -9.98 -9.85
N PHE A 26 -8.06 -8.65 -9.97
CA PHE A 26 -9.12 -7.88 -9.36
C PHE A 26 -10.45 -8.07 -10.10
N ASN A 27 -11.41 -8.65 -9.41
CA ASN A 27 -12.80 -8.69 -9.80
C ASN A 27 -13.64 -7.85 -8.81
N ARG A 28 -14.94 -7.75 -9.05
CA ARG A 28 -15.86 -6.96 -8.20
C ARG A 28 -15.85 -7.42 -6.74
N GLU A 29 -15.80 -8.72 -6.49
CA GLU A 29 -15.78 -9.28 -5.13
C GLU A 29 -14.49 -8.91 -4.41
N MET A 30 -13.32 -9.04 -5.09
CA MET A 30 -12.04 -8.66 -4.52
C MET A 30 -11.98 -7.17 -4.18
N HIS A 31 -12.47 -6.29 -5.04
CA HIS A 31 -12.56 -4.86 -4.74
C HIS A 31 -13.37 -4.58 -3.49
N GLN A 32 -14.57 -5.18 -3.39
CA GLN A 32 -15.44 -4.98 -2.23
C GLN A 32 -14.77 -5.49 -0.95
N GLN A 33 -14.27 -6.73 -0.95
CA GLN A 33 -13.67 -7.32 0.26
C GLN A 33 -12.34 -6.65 0.64
N LEU A 34 -11.55 -6.20 -0.34
CA LEU A 34 -10.31 -5.46 -0.07
C LEU A 34 -10.61 -4.09 0.56
N ARG A 35 -11.65 -3.40 0.07
CA ARG A 35 -12.13 -2.16 0.69
C ARG A 35 -12.56 -2.38 2.14
N GLU A 36 -13.36 -3.41 2.39
CA GLU A 36 -13.80 -3.78 3.75
C GLU A 36 -12.60 -4.06 4.66
N ALA A 37 -11.59 -4.78 4.16
CA ALA A 37 -10.36 -5.07 4.89
C ALA A 37 -9.56 -3.80 5.24
N TRP A 38 -9.43 -2.85 4.29
CA TRP A 38 -8.75 -1.57 4.55
C TRP A 38 -9.51 -0.70 5.54
N LEU A 39 -10.84 -0.68 5.47
CA LEU A 39 -11.68 0.06 6.44
C LEU A 39 -11.56 -0.57 7.83
N ALA A 40 -11.67 -1.89 7.95
CA ALA A 40 -11.48 -2.59 9.21
C ALA A 40 -10.10 -2.30 9.83
N PHE A 41 -9.03 -2.35 9.04
CA PHE A 41 -7.69 -1.99 9.49
C PHE A 41 -7.60 -0.52 9.93
N ARG A 42 -8.19 0.40 9.20
CA ARG A 42 -8.16 1.82 9.52
C ARG A 42 -8.83 2.12 10.86
N GLU A 43 -9.99 1.52 11.11
CA GLU A 43 -10.83 1.78 12.28
C GLU A 43 -10.38 1.03 13.56
N ASP A 44 -9.63 -0.06 13.43
CA ASP A 44 -9.18 -0.85 14.59
C ASP A 44 -7.92 -0.24 15.22
N ASP A 45 -8.06 0.42 16.36
CA ASP A 45 -6.96 1.11 17.06
C ASP A 45 -5.89 0.16 17.62
N ASP A 46 -6.19 -1.11 17.78
CA ASP A 46 -5.22 -2.12 18.22
C ASP A 46 -4.28 -2.55 17.09
N LEU A 47 -4.62 -2.26 15.83
CA LEU A 47 -3.79 -2.56 14.66
C LEU A 47 -2.98 -1.33 14.23
N TRP A 48 -1.69 -1.51 14.07
CA TRP A 48 -0.75 -0.42 13.81
C TRP A 48 -0.10 -0.48 12.42
N VAL A 49 0.03 -1.66 11.83
CA VAL A 49 0.66 -1.88 10.52
C VAL A 49 -0.17 -2.88 9.73
N ALA A 50 -0.31 -2.69 8.41
CA ALA A 50 -0.86 -3.71 7.53
C ALA A 50 0.20 -4.27 6.58
N VAL A 51 0.11 -5.57 6.30
CA VAL A 51 0.84 -6.26 5.25
C VAL A 51 -0.16 -6.80 4.26
N VAL A 52 -0.02 -6.46 2.98
CA VAL A 52 -0.82 -7.04 1.88
C VAL A 52 0.04 -7.93 1.02
N THR A 53 -0.48 -9.13 0.66
CA THR A 53 0.23 -10.11 -0.17
C THR A 53 -0.74 -10.86 -1.09
N GLY A 54 -0.22 -11.62 -2.05
CA GLY A 54 -1.02 -12.53 -2.88
C GLY A 54 -0.99 -13.96 -2.34
N ALA A 55 -2.11 -14.68 -2.44
CA ALA A 55 -2.17 -16.11 -2.19
C ALA A 55 -1.44 -16.88 -3.29
N GLY A 56 -0.88 -18.06 -2.92
CA GLY A 56 -0.07 -18.87 -3.82
C GLY A 56 1.34 -18.31 -4.02
N ASP A 57 2.05 -18.85 -4.98
CA ASP A 57 3.47 -18.62 -5.22
C ASP A 57 3.77 -17.81 -6.49
N ARG A 58 2.77 -17.59 -7.37
CA ARG A 58 2.98 -17.03 -8.70
C ARG A 58 2.74 -15.54 -8.82
N ALA A 59 1.86 -14.99 -8.02
CA ALA A 59 1.44 -13.60 -8.21
C ALA A 59 1.06 -12.91 -6.91
N PHE A 60 1.50 -11.68 -6.78
CA PHE A 60 0.86 -10.70 -5.92
C PHE A 60 -0.53 -10.37 -6.51
N SER A 61 -0.57 -9.84 -7.72
CA SER A 61 -1.77 -9.67 -8.54
C SER A 61 -1.41 -9.43 -10.01
N ALA A 62 -2.15 -10.04 -10.92
CA ALA A 62 -2.03 -9.81 -12.36
C ALA A 62 -2.79 -8.56 -12.86
N GLY A 63 -3.37 -7.77 -11.95
CA GLY A 63 -4.14 -6.57 -12.30
C GLY A 63 -5.64 -6.83 -12.44
N ALA A 64 -6.34 -6.02 -13.20
CA ALA A 64 -7.77 -6.17 -13.41
C ALA A 64 -8.12 -7.48 -14.14
N ASP A 65 -9.22 -8.10 -13.76
CA ASP A 65 -9.72 -9.33 -14.39
C ASP A 65 -10.35 -9.00 -15.76
N VAL A 66 -9.52 -9.08 -16.81
CA VAL A 66 -9.91 -8.73 -18.19
C VAL A 66 -11.08 -9.55 -18.74
N LYS A 67 -11.35 -10.74 -18.16
CA LYS A 67 -12.49 -11.57 -18.57
C LYS A 67 -13.83 -10.94 -18.17
N GLN A 68 -13.82 -10.10 -17.15
CA GLN A 68 -14.99 -9.33 -16.70
C GLN A 68 -15.05 -7.91 -17.31
N MET A 69 -14.02 -7.50 -18.05
CA MET A 69 -14.04 -6.26 -18.83
C MET A 69 -14.96 -6.45 -20.04
N GLY A 70 -16.04 -5.68 -20.10
CA GLY A 70 -17.02 -5.76 -21.21
C GLY A 70 -18.26 -6.57 -20.93
N GLU A 71 -18.37 -7.28 -19.79
CA GLU A 71 -19.66 -7.79 -19.36
C GLU A 71 -20.61 -6.63 -19.05
N PRO A 72 -21.91 -6.73 -19.44
CA PRO A 72 -22.88 -5.72 -19.07
C PRO A 72 -22.89 -5.57 -17.55
N GLN A 73 -22.37 -4.49 -17.05
CA GLN A 73 -22.49 -4.19 -15.64
C GLN A 73 -23.97 -3.88 -15.40
N GLU A 74 -24.63 -4.66 -14.52
CA GLU A 74 -25.92 -4.25 -13.98
C GLU A 74 -25.83 -2.79 -13.60
N GLU A 75 -26.77 -2.00 -14.10
CA GLU A 75 -26.76 -0.54 -14.05
C GLU A 75 -26.58 -0.02 -12.62
N ARG A 76 -25.35 0.06 -12.18
CA ARG A 76 -25.05 1.12 -11.21
C ARG A 76 -25.26 2.44 -11.96
N PRO A 77 -25.94 3.42 -11.36
CA PRO A 77 -25.99 4.74 -11.94
C PRO A 77 -24.56 5.10 -12.35
N ARG A 78 -24.33 5.26 -13.66
CA ARG A 78 -23.01 5.70 -14.12
C ARG A 78 -22.73 6.98 -13.35
N PRO A 79 -21.58 7.10 -12.67
CA PRO A 79 -21.20 8.40 -12.14
C PRO A 79 -21.32 9.38 -13.30
N SER A 80 -21.80 10.59 -13.07
CA SER A 80 -21.83 11.59 -14.12
C SER A 80 -20.43 11.68 -14.71
N PHE A 81 -20.29 12.12 -15.95
CA PHE A 81 -18.97 12.27 -16.59
C PHE A 81 -17.95 13.01 -15.69
N TRP A 82 -18.45 13.81 -14.73
CA TRP A 82 -17.67 14.61 -13.80
C TRP A 82 -17.48 13.96 -12.41
N GLU A 83 -18.21 12.89 -12.11
CA GLU A 83 -18.07 12.19 -10.83
C GLU A 83 -17.01 11.10 -10.94
N THR A 84 -15.95 11.27 -10.20
CA THR A 84 -14.92 10.26 -10.02
C THR A 84 -15.07 9.64 -8.63
N ARG A 85 -15.02 8.31 -8.54
CA ARG A 85 -15.02 7.61 -7.26
C ARG A 85 -13.61 7.65 -6.68
N PHE A 86 -13.32 8.72 -5.94
CA PHE A 86 -12.09 8.82 -5.17
C PHE A 86 -12.29 8.26 -3.76
N GLY A 87 -11.22 7.70 -3.19
CA GLY A 87 -11.16 7.37 -1.77
C GLY A 87 -11.91 6.12 -1.36
N GLU A 88 -12.38 5.30 -2.29
CA GLU A 88 -13.06 4.05 -1.95
C GLU A 88 -12.07 2.93 -1.58
N ASP A 89 -10.93 2.85 -2.26
CA ASP A 89 -9.87 1.86 -2.05
C ASP A 89 -8.53 2.54 -1.75
N LEU A 90 -7.59 1.82 -1.14
CA LEU A 90 -6.27 2.35 -0.83
C LEU A 90 -5.57 2.91 -2.09
N GLN A 91 -5.62 2.16 -3.21
CA GLN A 91 -5.03 2.59 -4.47
C GLN A 91 -5.71 3.85 -5.03
N SER A 92 -7.00 4.04 -4.86
CA SER A 92 -7.76 5.20 -5.35
C SER A 92 -7.80 6.38 -4.40
N GLY A 93 -7.14 6.30 -3.23
CA GLY A 93 -6.95 7.43 -2.32
C GLY A 93 -7.69 7.32 -0.98
N LEU A 94 -8.16 6.14 -0.57
CA LEU A 94 -8.61 5.93 0.80
C LEU A 94 -7.48 6.32 1.77
N GLU A 95 -7.78 7.24 2.66
CA GLU A 95 -6.80 7.70 3.65
C GLU A 95 -6.59 6.65 4.73
N VAL A 96 -5.39 6.06 4.74
CA VAL A 96 -4.90 5.13 5.75
C VAL A 96 -3.56 5.63 6.24
N TRP A 97 -3.53 6.29 7.39
CA TRP A 97 -2.29 6.88 7.94
C TRP A 97 -1.45 5.89 8.75
N LYS A 98 -1.98 4.71 9.04
CA LYS A 98 -1.18 3.59 9.55
C LYS A 98 -0.25 3.07 8.45
N PRO A 99 1.00 2.65 8.77
CA PRO A 99 1.92 2.09 7.77
C PRO A 99 1.36 0.86 7.06
N THR A 100 1.68 0.76 5.76
CA THR A 100 1.27 -0.33 4.88
C THR A 100 2.46 -0.90 4.13
N ILE A 101 2.53 -2.22 4.00
CA ILE A 101 3.62 -2.96 3.37
C ILE A 101 3.05 -3.88 2.29
N ALA A 102 3.51 -3.78 1.06
CA ALA A 102 3.25 -4.78 0.03
C ALA A 102 4.35 -5.86 0.07
N ALA A 103 3.92 -7.10 0.30
CA ALA A 103 4.74 -8.30 0.24
C ALA A 103 4.51 -9.00 -1.11
N ILE A 104 5.40 -8.76 -2.07
CA ILE A 104 5.19 -9.06 -3.49
C ILE A 104 5.85 -10.39 -3.84
N ASN A 105 5.05 -11.45 -3.90
CA ASN A 105 5.49 -12.83 -4.09
C ASN A 105 5.66 -13.24 -5.56
N GLY A 106 5.31 -12.41 -6.55
CA GLY A 106 5.41 -12.78 -7.96
C GLY A 106 4.94 -11.66 -8.89
N TYR A 107 4.10 -11.97 -9.88
CA TYR A 107 3.55 -10.97 -10.79
C TYR A 107 2.84 -9.85 -10.04
N CYS A 108 3.23 -8.61 -10.33
CA CYS A 108 2.66 -7.38 -9.78
C CYS A 108 2.36 -6.43 -10.95
N LEU A 109 1.20 -6.61 -11.58
CA LEU A 109 0.89 -6.00 -12.87
C LEU A 109 -0.33 -5.09 -12.77
N GLY A 110 -0.35 -4.02 -13.56
CA GLY A 110 -1.50 -3.14 -13.72
C GLY A 110 -2.05 -2.62 -12.39
N GLU A 111 -3.30 -2.94 -12.07
CA GLU A 111 -3.93 -2.55 -10.81
C GLU A 111 -3.22 -3.14 -9.58
N GLY A 112 -2.62 -4.34 -9.69
CA GLY A 112 -1.77 -4.91 -8.64
C GLY A 112 -0.55 -4.03 -8.34
N LEU A 113 0.11 -3.51 -9.38
CA LEU A 113 1.21 -2.56 -9.20
C LEU A 113 0.71 -1.22 -8.64
N THR A 114 -0.48 -0.78 -9.04
CA THR A 114 -1.10 0.43 -8.48
C THR A 114 -1.37 0.27 -6.97
N LEU A 115 -1.84 -0.90 -6.53
CA LEU A 115 -1.99 -1.21 -5.09
C LEU A 115 -0.64 -1.22 -4.38
N ALA A 116 0.38 -1.87 -4.97
CA ALA A 116 1.72 -1.88 -4.39
C ALA A 116 2.32 -0.47 -4.25
N LEU A 117 2.10 0.41 -5.22
CA LEU A 117 2.49 1.83 -5.17
C LEU A 117 1.71 2.64 -4.13
N ALA A 118 0.51 2.20 -3.75
CA ALA A 118 -0.27 2.83 -2.70
C ALA A 118 0.23 2.46 -1.29
N CYS A 119 0.96 1.35 -1.15
CA CYS A 119 1.61 0.99 0.09
C CYS A 119 2.87 1.82 0.34
N ASP A 120 3.24 2.01 1.62
CA ASP A 120 4.43 2.77 1.99
C ASP A 120 5.72 2.00 1.66
N PHE A 121 5.72 0.70 1.90
CA PHE A 121 6.88 -0.17 1.69
C PHE A 121 6.55 -1.30 0.74
N ARG A 122 7.56 -1.74 -0.03
CA ARG A 122 7.47 -2.86 -0.98
C ARG A 122 8.66 -3.79 -0.76
N VAL A 123 8.35 -5.01 -0.32
CA VAL A 123 9.30 -6.13 -0.20
C VAL A 123 8.91 -7.14 -1.27
N ALA A 124 9.84 -7.51 -2.13
CA ALA A 124 9.53 -8.37 -3.27
C ALA A 124 10.43 -9.60 -3.34
N SER A 125 9.88 -10.66 -3.93
CA SER A 125 10.64 -11.81 -4.39
C SER A 125 11.62 -11.40 -5.50
N GLU A 126 12.79 -12.01 -5.54
CA GLU A 126 13.71 -11.92 -6.67
C GLU A 126 13.10 -12.43 -7.99
N GLN A 127 12.04 -13.26 -7.90
CA GLN A 127 11.28 -13.78 -9.04
C GLN A 127 10.10 -12.86 -9.45
N ALA A 128 9.86 -11.78 -8.72
CA ALA A 128 8.77 -10.87 -9.03
C ALA A 128 9.00 -10.09 -10.32
N SER A 129 7.91 -9.75 -11.01
CA SER A 129 7.98 -8.89 -12.19
C SER A 129 6.87 -7.85 -12.15
N PHE A 130 7.13 -6.69 -12.77
CA PHE A 130 6.32 -5.48 -12.66
C PHE A 130 6.05 -4.91 -14.04
N ALA A 131 4.82 -4.47 -14.29
CA ALA A 131 4.45 -3.74 -15.51
C ALA A 131 3.14 -2.98 -15.34
N PHE A 132 2.94 -1.99 -16.21
CA PHE A 132 1.64 -1.42 -16.54
C PHE A 132 1.29 -1.80 -17.99
N PRO A 133 0.72 -3.00 -18.24
CA PRO A 133 0.47 -3.50 -19.59
C PRO A 133 -0.74 -2.85 -20.27
N GLU A 134 -1.47 -1.96 -19.60
CA GLU A 134 -2.73 -1.37 -20.07
C GLU A 134 -2.59 -0.71 -21.42
N VAL A 135 -1.47 -0.03 -21.69
CA VAL A 135 -1.24 0.67 -22.97
C VAL A 135 -1.18 -0.30 -24.15
N SER A 136 -0.70 -1.53 -23.97
CA SER A 136 -0.69 -2.57 -25.01
C SER A 136 -2.09 -3.09 -25.33
N LEU A 137 -3.07 -2.85 -24.44
CA LEU A 137 -4.48 -3.17 -24.62
C LEU A 137 -5.30 -1.96 -25.09
N GLY A 138 -4.66 -0.82 -25.37
CA GLY A 138 -5.33 0.43 -25.73
C GLY A 138 -6.06 1.10 -24.56
N LEU A 139 -5.71 0.74 -23.32
CA LEU A 139 -6.30 1.28 -22.09
C LEU A 139 -5.35 2.27 -21.43
N ALA A 140 -5.91 3.24 -20.71
CA ALA A 140 -5.12 4.21 -19.96
C ALA A 140 -5.01 3.82 -18.48
N THR A 141 -3.78 3.83 -17.94
CA THR A 141 -3.50 3.76 -16.52
C THR A 141 -3.59 5.16 -15.92
N ILE A 142 -4.51 5.40 -15.00
CA ILE A 142 -4.69 6.74 -14.40
C ILE A 142 -3.99 6.81 -13.04
N VAL A 143 -4.43 6.02 -12.06
CA VAL A 143 -3.90 6.11 -10.69
C VAL A 143 -2.44 5.66 -10.62
N GLY A 144 -2.07 4.60 -11.38
CA GLY A 144 -0.68 4.18 -11.53
C GLY A 144 0.20 5.28 -12.12
N ALA A 145 -0.30 6.02 -13.13
CA ALA A 145 0.42 7.13 -13.73
C ALA A 145 0.61 8.33 -12.79
N ILE A 146 -0.28 8.51 -11.81
CA ILE A 146 -0.15 9.55 -10.78
C ILE A 146 0.86 9.12 -9.70
N ARG A 147 0.86 7.82 -9.32
CA ARG A 147 1.69 7.32 -8.21
C ARG A 147 3.12 6.99 -8.62
N ALA A 148 3.33 6.37 -9.78
CA ALA A 148 4.63 5.90 -10.21
C ALA A 148 5.69 7.03 -10.26
N PRO A 149 5.44 8.21 -10.84
CA PRO A 149 6.43 9.30 -10.85
C PRO A 149 6.86 9.78 -9.46
N ARG A 150 5.99 9.66 -8.47
CA ARG A 150 6.29 10.06 -7.09
C ARG A 150 7.20 9.05 -6.37
N VAL A 151 7.26 7.82 -6.87
CA VAL A 151 8.06 6.74 -6.28
C VAL A 151 9.38 6.57 -7.03
N VAL A 152 9.34 6.48 -8.36
CA VAL A 152 10.52 6.13 -9.18
C VAL A 152 11.06 7.30 -10.01
N GLY A 153 10.47 8.49 -9.88
CA GLY A 153 10.76 9.64 -10.73
C GLY A 153 10.12 9.52 -12.13
N LEU A 154 9.96 10.65 -12.81
CA LEU A 154 9.20 10.72 -14.06
C LEU A 154 9.80 9.82 -15.17
N GLY A 155 11.13 9.84 -15.35
CA GLY A 155 11.78 9.06 -16.42
C GLY A 155 11.53 7.56 -16.31
N ASN A 156 11.79 6.98 -15.13
CA ASN A 156 11.53 5.56 -14.88
C ASN A 156 10.03 5.22 -14.92
N ALA A 157 9.18 6.16 -14.45
CA ALA A 157 7.72 5.96 -14.53
C ALA A 157 7.23 5.89 -15.98
N LEU A 158 7.74 6.73 -16.87
CA LEU A 158 7.38 6.71 -18.30
C LEU A 158 7.83 5.41 -18.99
N GLU A 159 8.98 4.83 -18.61
CA GLU A 159 9.39 3.49 -19.06
C GLU A 159 8.32 2.45 -18.72
N LEU A 160 7.89 2.39 -17.47
CA LEU A 160 6.84 1.44 -17.02
C LEU A 160 5.48 1.67 -17.67
N LEU A 161 5.10 2.94 -17.84
CA LEU A 161 3.74 3.34 -18.22
C LEU A 161 3.50 3.35 -19.72
N LEU A 162 4.53 3.70 -20.53
CA LEU A 162 4.35 3.91 -21.97
C LEU A 162 4.88 2.75 -22.81
N VAL A 163 5.92 2.06 -22.33
CA VAL A 163 6.42 0.85 -23.00
C VAL A 163 5.53 -0.35 -22.67
N GLY A 164 5.11 -0.46 -21.42
CA GLY A 164 4.21 -1.54 -20.95
C GLY A 164 4.89 -2.90 -20.78
N ASP A 165 6.18 -3.00 -21.04
CA ASP A 165 6.95 -4.23 -20.86
C ASP A 165 7.17 -4.57 -19.39
N ARG A 166 7.40 -5.86 -19.12
CA ARG A 166 7.72 -6.32 -17.78
C ARG A 166 9.17 -6.04 -17.44
N ILE A 167 9.39 -5.50 -16.25
CA ILE A 167 10.72 -5.45 -15.63
C ILE A 167 10.82 -6.47 -14.50
N ASP A 168 12.03 -6.95 -14.25
CA ASP A 168 12.33 -7.86 -13.15
C ASP A 168 12.53 -7.13 -11.81
N ALA A 169 12.69 -7.90 -10.74
CA ALA A 169 12.87 -7.36 -9.39
C ALA A 169 14.17 -6.56 -9.24
N ARG A 170 15.22 -6.91 -9.99
CA ARG A 170 16.49 -6.19 -9.98
C ARG A 170 16.33 -4.80 -10.57
N ARG A 171 15.75 -4.69 -11.77
CA ARG A 171 15.48 -3.38 -12.41
C ARG A 171 14.53 -2.54 -11.55
N ALA A 172 13.49 -3.15 -10.97
CA ALA A 172 12.56 -2.50 -10.08
C ALA A 172 13.25 -1.94 -8.81
N TYR A 173 14.23 -2.65 -8.27
CA TYR A 173 15.04 -2.17 -7.14
C TYR A 173 15.97 -1.03 -7.55
N GLU A 174 16.66 -1.15 -8.69
CA GLU A 174 17.59 -0.13 -9.22
C GLU A 174 16.89 1.22 -9.47
N MET A 175 15.63 1.20 -9.92
CA MET A 175 14.84 2.43 -10.13
C MET A 175 14.17 2.98 -8.85
N GLY A 176 14.32 2.32 -7.70
CA GLY A 176 13.74 2.74 -6.43
C GLY A 176 12.28 2.34 -6.22
N LEU A 177 11.72 1.45 -7.06
CA LEU A 177 10.38 0.91 -6.87
C LEU A 177 10.30 0.03 -5.61
N LEU A 178 11.35 -0.74 -5.33
CA LEU A 178 11.39 -1.69 -4.22
C LEU A 178 12.29 -1.21 -3.09
N HIS A 179 11.89 -1.50 -1.85
CA HIS A 179 12.69 -1.25 -0.66
C HIS A 179 13.62 -2.42 -0.34
N ARG A 180 13.20 -3.66 -0.71
CA ARG A 180 13.97 -4.89 -0.52
C ARG A 180 13.62 -5.91 -1.59
N VAL A 181 14.63 -6.67 -2.00
CA VAL A 181 14.49 -7.88 -2.81
C VAL A 181 15.07 -9.03 -2.00
N VAL A 182 14.31 -10.12 -1.88
CA VAL A 182 14.66 -11.29 -1.05
C VAL A 182 14.33 -12.58 -1.79
N GLY A 183 14.85 -13.70 -1.32
CA GLY A 183 14.46 -15.01 -1.84
C GLY A 183 12.94 -15.22 -1.75
N HIS A 184 12.38 -15.95 -2.69
CA HIS A 184 10.94 -16.12 -2.84
C HIS A 184 10.22 -16.51 -1.55
N ASP A 185 10.73 -17.50 -0.84
CA ASP A 185 10.12 -18.02 0.40
C ASP A 185 10.25 -17.06 1.59
N ALA A 186 11.12 -16.06 1.49
CA ALA A 186 11.37 -15.10 2.56
C ALA A 186 10.50 -13.85 2.48
N VAL A 187 9.74 -13.63 1.41
CA VAL A 187 8.99 -12.38 1.17
C VAL A 187 8.05 -12.06 2.33
N ARG A 188 7.21 -13.01 2.72
CA ARG A 188 6.23 -12.81 3.81
C ARG A 188 6.93 -12.57 5.15
N SER A 189 7.92 -13.38 5.49
CA SER A 189 8.62 -13.26 6.77
C SER A 189 9.39 -11.94 6.88
N GLU A 190 10.00 -11.45 5.81
CA GLU A 190 10.69 -10.16 5.76
C GLU A 190 9.72 -8.97 5.85
N ALA A 191 8.56 -9.03 5.19
CA ALA A 191 7.51 -8.02 5.33
C ALA A 191 6.96 -7.97 6.75
N GLU A 192 6.68 -9.13 7.37
CA GLU A 192 6.25 -9.21 8.78
C GLU A 192 7.36 -8.74 9.74
N ALA A 193 8.64 -9.01 9.46
CA ALA A 193 9.76 -8.50 10.25
C ALA A 193 9.84 -6.97 10.18
N LEU A 194 9.60 -6.37 9.01
CA LEU A 194 9.50 -4.92 8.84
C LEU A 194 8.29 -4.37 9.62
N ALA A 195 7.13 -5.03 9.55
CA ALA A 195 5.93 -4.64 10.31
C ALA A 195 6.20 -4.65 11.81
N ARG A 196 6.82 -5.71 12.34
CA ARG A 196 7.21 -5.77 13.76
C ARG A 196 8.19 -4.66 14.16
N ARG A 197 9.09 -4.25 13.27
CA ARG A 197 9.98 -3.10 13.53
C ARG A 197 9.20 -1.80 13.61
N LEU A 198 8.21 -1.57 12.73
CA LEU A 198 7.34 -0.41 12.76
C LEU A 198 6.49 -0.38 14.03
N CYS A 199 6.00 -1.53 14.49
CA CYS A 199 5.22 -1.66 15.73
C CYS A 199 6.03 -1.36 17.02
N ARG A 200 7.36 -1.25 16.96
CA ARG A 200 8.19 -0.81 18.10
C ARG A 200 8.20 0.71 18.28
N ASN A 201 7.74 1.46 17.29
CA ASN A 201 7.67 2.92 17.34
C ASN A 201 6.32 3.40 17.87
N GLY A 202 6.27 4.63 18.41
CA GLY A 202 5.01 5.23 18.86
C GLY A 202 4.03 5.41 17.69
N PRO A 203 2.88 4.73 17.70
CA PRO A 203 2.00 4.65 16.52
C PRO A 203 1.41 6.00 16.13
N LEU A 204 1.11 6.90 17.09
CA LEU A 204 0.61 8.24 16.78
C LEU A 204 1.68 9.09 16.09
N ALA A 205 2.94 8.98 16.53
CA ALA A 205 4.06 9.68 15.90
C ALA A 205 4.31 9.16 14.47
N VAL A 206 4.23 7.85 14.26
CA VAL A 206 4.37 7.22 12.94
C VAL A 206 3.26 7.69 12.00
N ARG A 207 1.99 7.65 12.45
CA ARG A 207 0.84 8.12 11.67
C ARG A 207 0.95 9.59 11.28
N CYS A 208 1.27 10.45 12.24
CA CYS A 208 1.47 11.89 12.03
C CYS A 208 2.60 12.16 11.03
N THR A 209 3.75 11.52 11.22
CA THR A 209 4.91 11.69 10.32
C THR A 209 4.59 11.25 8.89
N LYS A 210 3.90 10.11 8.72
CA LYS A 210 3.44 9.64 7.42
C LYS A 210 2.50 10.65 6.77
N GLU A 211 1.48 11.10 7.49
CA GLU A 211 0.49 12.05 6.97
C GLU A 211 1.15 13.36 6.53
N VAL A 212 2.03 13.93 7.36
CA VAL A 212 2.79 15.14 6.99
C VAL A 212 3.64 14.91 5.74
N ALA A 213 4.34 13.77 5.64
CA ALA A 213 5.17 13.45 4.48
C ALA A 213 4.35 13.40 3.18
N TYR A 214 3.16 12.79 3.21
CA TYR A 214 2.30 12.70 2.01
C TYR A 214 1.63 14.05 1.68
N ARG A 215 1.04 14.73 2.67
CA ARG A 215 0.33 16.00 2.42
C ARG A 215 1.26 17.13 2.00
N SER A 216 2.50 17.14 2.48
CA SER A 216 3.49 18.16 2.13
C SER A 216 3.87 18.17 0.64
N LEU A 217 3.68 17.06 -0.09
CA LEU A 217 3.99 16.98 -1.51
C LEU A 217 3.17 17.96 -2.39
N GLY A 218 2.03 18.44 -1.91
CA GLY A 218 1.16 19.37 -2.61
C GLY A 218 1.11 20.79 -1.99
N LEU A 219 1.92 21.06 -0.96
CA LEU A 219 1.87 22.32 -0.21
C LEU A 219 3.16 23.13 -0.40
N ALA A 220 3.06 24.46 -0.25
CA ALA A 220 4.22 25.30 -0.04
C ALA A 220 4.89 24.91 1.28
N PHE A 221 6.23 25.03 1.35
CA PHE A 221 7.03 24.58 2.49
C PHE A 221 6.54 25.15 3.84
N ASP A 222 6.28 26.47 3.88
CA ASP A 222 5.82 27.13 5.11
C ASP A 222 4.45 26.64 5.57
N ASP A 223 3.54 26.35 4.64
CA ASP A 223 2.21 25.81 4.95
C ASP A 223 2.31 24.36 5.43
N ALA A 224 3.18 23.55 4.80
CA ALA A 224 3.47 22.19 5.24
C ALA A 224 4.05 22.18 6.67
N VAL A 225 4.98 23.11 7.00
CA VAL A 225 5.54 23.25 8.35
C VAL A 225 4.44 23.64 9.35
N ARG A 226 3.59 24.64 9.05
CA ARG A 226 2.51 25.06 9.94
C ARG A 226 1.52 23.92 10.22
N MET A 227 1.14 23.18 9.16
CA MET A 227 0.29 22.00 9.29
C MET A 227 0.95 20.96 10.18
N GLY A 228 2.20 20.57 9.88
CA GLY A 228 2.95 19.55 10.62
C GLY A 228 3.14 19.92 12.10
N GLU A 229 3.45 21.18 12.41
CA GLU A 229 3.58 21.66 13.78
C GLU A 229 2.25 21.60 14.56
N SER A 230 1.13 21.85 13.90
CA SER A 230 -0.19 21.70 14.52
C SER A 230 -0.49 20.24 14.85
N MET A 231 -0.20 19.33 13.94
CA MET A 231 -0.34 17.88 14.16
C MET A 231 0.62 17.37 15.24
N ARG A 232 1.87 17.83 15.24
CA ARG A 232 2.86 17.48 16.26
C ARG A 232 2.40 17.86 17.68
N ARG A 233 1.73 18.99 17.84
CA ARG A 233 1.19 19.39 19.16
C ARG A 233 0.18 18.39 19.69
N LEU A 234 -0.69 17.83 18.81
CA LEU A 234 -1.63 16.79 19.20
C LEU A 234 -0.90 15.52 19.63
N VAL A 235 0.10 15.06 18.86
CA VAL A 235 0.90 13.87 19.22
C VAL A 235 1.64 14.08 20.54
N ASN A 236 2.22 15.26 20.76
CA ASN A 236 2.96 15.58 21.98
C ASN A 236 2.08 15.60 23.25
N SER A 237 0.75 15.70 23.13
CA SER A 237 -0.16 15.61 24.28
C SER A 237 -0.47 14.16 24.70
N SER A 238 -0.09 13.15 23.90
CA SER A 238 -0.37 11.74 24.12
C SER A 238 0.41 11.12 25.29
N GLU A 239 -0.06 9.96 25.77
CA GLU A 239 0.69 9.16 26.74
C GLU A 239 2.01 8.67 26.13
N ASP A 240 1.99 8.27 24.88
CA ASP A 240 3.15 7.73 24.16
C ASP A 240 4.29 8.76 24.02
N ALA A 241 3.94 10.05 23.86
CA ALA A 241 4.94 11.11 23.79
C ALA A 241 5.69 11.31 25.12
N ARG A 242 5.11 10.91 26.23
CA ARG A 242 5.75 10.91 27.56
C ARG A 242 6.53 9.63 27.80
N GLU A 243 6.00 8.50 27.33
CA GLU A 243 6.61 7.18 27.52
C GLU A 243 7.95 7.05 26.77
N GLY A 244 8.05 7.51 25.53
CA GLY A 244 9.27 7.40 24.75
C GLY A 244 10.51 8.00 25.43
N PRO A 245 10.51 9.30 25.78
CA PRO A 245 11.63 9.93 26.52
C PRO A 245 11.87 9.32 27.90
N ARG A 246 10.82 8.85 28.59
CA ARG A 246 10.96 8.18 29.88
C ARG A 246 11.68 6.85 29.73
N ALA A 247 11.25 5.99 28.81
CA ALA A 247 11.88 4.69 28.54
C ALA A 247 13.35 4.85 28.13
N PHE A 248 13.64 5.87 27.31
CA PHE A 248 15.02 6.20 26.93
C PHE A 248 15.92 6.55 28.14
N ARG A 249 15.45 7.39 29.06
CA ARG A 249 16.19 7.73 30.28
C ARG A 249 16.38 6.51 31.21
N GLU A 250 15.36 5.66 31.28
CA GLU A 250 15.37 4.43 32.08
C GLU A 250 16.12 3.26 31.40
N LYS A 251 16.64 3.45 30.17
CA LYS A 251 17.35 2.45 29.37
C LYS A 251 16.54 1.15 29.18
N ARG A 252 15.24 1.26 28.97
CA ARG A 252 14.33 0.15 28.69
C ARG A 252 13.58 0.36 27.38
N GLU A 253 12.96 -0.70 26.88
CA GLU A 253 12.05 -0.59 25.74
C GLU A 253 10.78 0.19 26.13
N PRO A 254 10.29 1.09 25.23
CA PRO A 254 9.06 1.81 25.45
C PRO A 254 7.84 0.89 25.32
N LYS A 255 6.78 1.19 26.07
CA LYS A 255 5.50 0.48 26.02
C LYS A 255 4.42 1.40 25.47
N PHE A 256 4.45 1.62 24.16
CA PHE A 256 3.48 2.45 23.48
C PHE A 256 2.09 1.83 23.45
N LYS A 257 1.06 2.67 23.54
CA LYS A 257 -0.36 2.27 23.62
C LYS A 257 -1.23 2.86 22.50
N GLY A 258 -0.71 3.83 21.74
CA GLY A 258 -1.46 4.51 20.69
C GLY A 258 -2.43 5.59 21.20
N ARG A 259 -2.18 6.16 22.37
CA ARG A 259 -3.05 7.16 23.02
C ARG A 259 -2.28 8.17 23.86
#